data_ce31692d99866d3e4d0084f3871f2739
#
_entry.id   ce31692d99866d3e4d0084f3871f2739
#
_cell.length_a   1.000
_cell.length_b   1.000
_cell.length_c   1.000
_cell.angle_alpha   90.00
_cell.angle_beta   90.00
_cell.angle_gamma   90.00
#
_symmetry.space_group_name_H-M   'P 1'
#
loop_
_entity.id
_entity.type
_entity.pdbx_description
1 polymer ?
#
loop_
_entity_poly.entity_id
_entity_poly.type
_entity_poly.pdbx_seq_one_letter_code
_entity_poly.pdbx_strand_id
1 'polypeptide(L)'
;LLPALAKAKAKAQRINCVNNLKQLGISFRIFATDNQDRFPMAVTTNEGGVADVIADARGLGDPTMMYMIFGALSNELSTPKTVVCPSDSLRTTPKNFYELVTLRDRSGGKNAAISYFVNFTADETMPQVILAGDRNLTNSQFNPGNETAYSKMVKLDPRLLDRGRGADLGFTSSMHQNSGNVVLSDGSVQQVSGQRVREQIVNSGQEHQLLFPYYRRNMN
;
A
#
# COMPACT_ATOMS: atom_id res chain seq x y z
N LEU A 1 -21.44 4.32 27.81
CA LEU A 1 -21.05 2.98 27.31
C LEU A 1 -20.83 2.97 25.77
N LEU A 2 -21.72 3.52 24.95
CA LEU A 2 -21.63 3.52 23.47
C LEU A 2 -20.34 4.19 22.93
N PRO A 3 -19.91 5.39 23.39
CA PRO A 3 -18.67 6.00 22.87
C PRO A 3 -17.40 5.22 23.23
N ALA A 4 -17.38 4.57 24.40
CA ALA A 4 -16.24 3.75 24.81
C ALA A 4 -16.11 2.49 23.95
N LEU A 5 -17.20 1.83 23.62
CA LEU A 5 -17.24 0.66 22.75
C LEU A 5 -16.80 1.00 21.33
N ALA A 6 -17.24 2.15 20.79
CA ALA A 6 -16.83 2.61 19.47
C ALA A 6 -15.30 2.87 19.39
N LYS A 7 -14.73 3.49 20.42
CA LYS A 7 -13.27 3.72 20.51
C LYS A 7 -12.50 2.40 20.63
N ALA A 8 -12.98 1.45 21.43
CA ALA A 8 -12.38 0.13 21.57
C ALA A 8 -12.38 -0.63 20.24
N LYS A 9 -13.52 -0.63 19.51
CA LYS A 9 -13.64 -1.23 18.17
C LYS A 9 -12.65 -0.60 17.17
N ALA A 10 -12.58 0.72 17.12
CA ALA A 10 -11.66 1.41 16.20
C ALA A 10 -10.20 1.06 16.51
N LYS A 11 -9.81 0.97 17.79
CA LYS A 11 -8.48 0.55 18.22
C LYS A 11 -8.18 -0.91 17.81
N ALA A 12 -9.13 -1.82 18.02
CA ALA A 12 -8.98 -3.22 17.62
C ALA A 12 -8.83 -3.36 16.08
N GLN A 13 -9.63 -2.63 15.30
CA GLN A 13 -9.51 -2.62 13.83
C GLN A 13 -8.14 -2.10 13.39
N ARG A 14 -7.61 -1.05 14.02
CA ARG A 14 -6.28 -0.53 13.73
C ARG A 14 -5.17 -1.54 14.02
N ILE A 15 -5.26 -2.27 15.13
CA ILE A 15 -4.31 -3.35 15.46
C ILE A 15 -4.36 -4.44 14.38
N ASN A 16 -5.54 -4.80 13.89
CA ASN A 16 -5.67 -5.77 12.80
C ASN A 16 -5.01 -5.25 11.50
N CYS A 17 -5.12 -3.96 11.18
CA CYS A 17 -4.44 -3.38 10.01
C CYS A 17 -2.91 -3.40 10.19
N VAL A 18 -2.39 -3.15 11.39
CA VAL A 18 -0.95 -3.30 11.71
C VAL A 18 -0.51 -4.75 11.48
N ASN A 19 -1.29 -5.74 11.94
CA ASN A 19 -0.99 -7.16 11.75
C ASN A 19 -1.04 -7.55 10.27
N ASN A 20 -1.99 -7.03 9.49
CA ASN A 20 -2.05 -7.26 8.05
C ASN A 20 -0.79 -6.71 7.35
N LEU A 21 -0.38 -5.48 7.67
CA LEU A 21 0.86 -4.90 7.12
C LEU A 21 2.10 -5.68 7.57
N LYS A 22 2.12 -6.22 8.79
CA LYS A 22 3.20 -7.08 9.26
C LYS A 22 3.28 -8.38 8.43
N GLN A 23 2.14 -9.03 8.19
CA GLN A 23 2.07 -10.22 7.33
C GLN A 23 2.50 -9.88 5.90
N LEU A 24 2.05 -8.73 5.37
CA LEU A 24 2.46 -8.26 4.05
C LEU A 24 3.99 -8.08 3.98
N GLY A 25 4.61 -7.38 4.94
CA GLY A 25 6.07 -7.19 4.98
C GLY A 25 6.83 -8.53 5.04
N ILE A 26 6.34 -9.48 5.85
CA ILE A 26 6.92 -10.83 5.94
C ILE A 26 6.80 -11.54 4.58
N SER A 27 5.66 -11.45 3.91
CA SER A 27 5.44 -12.10 2.60
C SER A 27 6.37 -11.56 1.52
N PHE A 28 6.60 -10.25 1.48
CA PHE A 28 7.59 -9.66 0.58
C PHE A 28 9.00 -10.21 0.84
N ARG A 29 9.39 -10.35 2.10
CA ARG A 29 10.71 -10.86 2.47
C ARG A 29 10.89 -12.35 2.20
N ILE A 30 9.84 -13.16 2.41
CA ILE A 30 9.87 -14.58 2.02
C ILE A 30 10.04 -14.68 0.50
N PHE A 31 9.24 -13.94 -0.27
CA PHE A 31 9.39 -13.90 -1.73
C PHE A 31 10.82 -13.48 -2.15
N ALA A 32 11.40 -12.44 -1.52
CA ALA A 32 12.74 -11.98 -1.83
C ALA A 32 13.81 -13.05 -1.54
N THR A 33 13.68 -13.79 -0.44
CA THR A 33 14.59 -14.90 -0.09
C THR A 33 14.67 -15.95 -1.22
N ASP A 34 13.55 -16.24 -1.88
CA ASP A 34 13.48 -17.21 -2.97
C ASP A 34 13.86 -16.60 -4.34
N ASN A 35 14.00 -15.26 -4.41
CA ASN A 35 14.20 -14.51 -5.66
C ASN A 35 15.45 -13.59 -5.63
N GLN A 36 16.54 -14.02 -4.96
CA GLN A 36 17.83 -13.31 -4.94
C GLN A 36 17.72 -11.90 -4.34
N ASP A 37 17.06 -11.79 -3.18
CA ASP A 37 16.78 -10.56 -2.43
C ASP A 37 15.98 -9.50 -3.22
N ARG A 38 15.22 -9.94 -4.24
CA ARG A 38 14.38 -9.06 -5.09
C ARG A 38 12.91 -9.18 -4.73
N PHE A 39 12.25 -8.04 -4.53
CA PHE A 39 10.78 -7.99 -4.38
C PHE A 39 10.05 -8.27 -5.70
N PRO A 40 8.74 -8.61 -5.66
CA PRO A 40 7.97 -8.95 -6.87
C PRO A 40 8.05 -7.91 -7.98
N MET A 41 8.20 -6.62 -7.65
CA MET A 41 8.31 -5.52 -8.61
C MET A 41 9.63 -5.54 -9.41
N ALA A 42 10.65 -6.24 -8.93
CA ALA A 42 11.96 -6.37 -9.58
C ALA A 42 12.19 -7.76 -10.22
N VAL A 43 11.17 -8.63 -10.20
CA VAL A 43 11.22 -9.99 -10.74
C VAL A 43 10.21 -10.11 -11.87
N THR A 44 10.57 -10.75 -12.99
CA THR A 44 9.68 -10.91 -14.15
C THR A 44 8.56 -11.91 -13.90
N THR A 45 7.50 -11.88 -14.71
CA THR A 45 6.38 -12.83 -14.60
C THR A 45 6.81 -14.28 -14.84
N ASN A 46 7.82 -14.50 -15.69
CA ASN A 46 8.40 -15.83 -15.93
C ASN A 46 9.10 -16.41 -14.69
N GLU A 47 9.55 -15.56 -13.78
CA GLU A 47 10.19 -15.91 -12.51
C GLU A 47 9.21 -15.82 -11.32
N GLY A 48 7.94 -15.55 -11.58
CA GLY A 48 6.89 -15.43 -10.55
C GLY A 48 6.66 -14.04 -10.01
N GLY A 49 7.35 -13.01 -10.52
CA GLY A 49 7.15 -11.60 -10.15
C GLY A 49 6.19 -10.86 -11.08
N VAL A 50 6.37 -9.53 -11.21
CA VAL A 50 5.49 -8.65 -12.00
C VAL A 50 6.21 -7.52 -12.73
N ALA A 51 7.54 -7.49 -12.72
CA ALA A 51 8.34 -6.37 -13.24
C ALA A 51 7.98 -5.97 -14.67
N ASP A 52 7.79 -6.95 -15.54
CA ASP A 52 7.50 -6.79 -16.97
C ASP A 52 6.05 -6.36 -17.30
N VAL A 53 5.15 -6.44 -16.33
CA VAL A 53 3.73 -6.07 -16.51
C VAL A 53 3.32 -4.83 -15.70
N ILE A 54 4.09 -4.46 -14.67
CA ILE A 54 3.77 -3.32 -13.80
C ILE A 54 4.57 -2.06 -14.15
N ALA A 55 5.71 -2.18 -14.84
CA ALA A 55 6.47 -1.03 -15.29
C ALA A 55 5.91 -0.48 -16.62
N ASP A 56 5.75 0.85 -16.70
CA ASP A 56 5.45 1.50 -17.97
C ASP A 56 6.71 1.60 -18.87
N ALA A 57 6.54 2.07 -20.11
CA ALA A 57 7.65 2.21 -21.07
C ALA A 57 8.79 3.15 -20.59
N ARG A 58 8.58 3.92 -19.53
CA ARG A 58 9.57 4.81 -18.89
C ARG A 58 10.20 4.19 -17.64
N GLY A 59 9.86 2.94 -17.32
CA GLY A 59 10.29 2.26 -16.10
C GLY A 59 9.61 2.80 -14.83
N LEU A 60 8.46 3.46 -14.96
CA LEU A 60 7.65 3.91 -13.83
C LEU A 60 6.58 2.88 -13.50
N GLY A 61 6.27 2.69 -12.21
CA GLY A 61 5.23 1.77 -11.79
C GLY A 61 3.84 2.19 -12.27
N ASP A 62 3.13 1.28 -12.93
CA ASP A 62 1.72 1.47 -13.32
C ASP A 62 0.80 1.15 -12.14
N PRO A 63 0.16 2.15 -11.53
CA PRO A 63 -0.71 1.94 -10.38
C PRO A 63 -1.98 1.15 -10.74
N THR A 64 -2.38 1.06 -12.00
CA THR A 64 -3.56 0.28 -12.41
C THR A 64 -3.33 -1.22 -12.29
N MET A 65 -2.06 -1.64 -12.37
CA MET A 65 -1.63 -3.03 -12.31
C MET A 65 -1.11 -3.47 -10.92
N MET A 66 -1.15 -2.58 -9.91
CA MET A 66 -0.56 -2.88 -8.61
C MET A 66 -1.16 -4.10 -7.91
N TYR A 67 -2.42 -4.48 -8.20
CA TYR A 67 -3.04 -5.69 -7.68
C TYR A 67 -2.26 -6.96 -8.04
N MET A 68 -1.49 -6.95 -9.13
CA MET A 68 -0.64 -8.06 -9.56
C MET A 68 0.47 -8.37 -8.55
N ILE A 69 0.98 -7.35 -7.84
CA ILE A 69 1.98 -7.52 -6.77
C ILE A 69 1.42 -8.47 -5.70
N PHE A 70 0.17 -8.25 -5.27
CA PHE A 70 -0.48 -9.10 -4.27
C PHE A 70 -0.85 -10.48 -4.83
N GLY A 71 -1.10 -10.57 -6.14
CA GLY A 71 -1.25 -11.84 -6.84
C GLY A 71 0.02 -12.68 -6.81
N ALA A 72 1.17 -12.07 -7.08
CA ALA A 72 2.48 -12.72 -7.01
C ALA A 72 2.81 -13.22 -5.60
N LEU A 73 2.35 -12.52 -4.56
CA LEU A 73 2.54 -12.90 -3.15
C LEU A 73 1.46 -13.86 -2.62
N SER A 74 0.65 -14.47 -3.48
CA SER A 74 -0.50 -15.29 -3.04
C SER A 74 -0.11 -16.49 -2.18
N ASN A 75 1.04 -17.10 -2.44
CA ASN A 75 1.54 -18.24 -1.68
C ASN A 75 1.97 -17.82 -0.26
N GLU A 76 2.69 -16.71 -0.14
CA GLU A 76 3.24 -16.19 1.12
C GLU A 76 2.16 -15.56 2.00
N LEU A 77 1.16 -14.91 1.40
CA LEU A 77 0.04 -14.28 2.11
C LEU A 77 -1.02 -15.26 2.61
N SER A 78 -1.16 -16.42 1.98
CA SER A 78 -2.14 -17.47 2.31
C SER A 78 -3.63 -17.06 2.20
N THR A 79 -4.00 -15.81 2.43
CA THR A 79 -5.38 -15.30 2.37
C THR A 79 -5.46 -13.86 1.87
N PRO A 80 -6.42 -13.55 0.97
CA PRO A 80 -6.59 -12.17 0.49
C PRO A 80 -7.20 -11.23 1.55
N LYS A 81 -7.64 -11.74 2.70
CA LYS A 81 -8.08 -10.88 3.82
C LYS A 81 -6.98 -9.93 4.30
N THR A 82 -5.73 -10.35 4.15
CA THR A 82 -4.54 -9.59 4.54
C THR A 82 -4.38 -8.29 3.73
N VAL A 83 -4.89 -8.20 2.50
CA VAL A 83 -4.78 -6.99 1.67
C VAL A 83 -5.88 -5.96 1.94
N VAL A 84 -6.82 -6.27 2.84
CA VAL A 84 -7.94 -5.39 3.22
C VAL A 84 -7.81 -4.96 4.68
N CYS A 85 -7.76 -3.66 4.92
CA CYS A 85 -7.81 -3.12 6.28
C CYS A 85 -9.27 -3.11 6.79
N PRO A 86 -9.57 -3.68 7.98
CA PRO A 86 -10.93 -3.69 8.53
C PRO A 86 -11.53 -2.31 8.82
N SER A 87 -10.69 -1.27 8.89
CA SER A 87 -11.15 0.13 9.00
C SER A 87 -11.51 0.76 7.65
N ASP A 88 -11.21 0.10 6.53
CA ASP A 88 -11.50 0.59 5.20
C ASP A 88 -12.86 0.09 4.71
N SER A 89 -13.91 0.85 4.99
CA SER A 89 -15.29 0.50 4.64
C SER A 89 -15.57 0.52 3.13
N LEU A 90 -14.62 1.01 2.32
CA LEU A 90 -14.79 1.14 0.86
C LEU A 90 -14.27 -0.08 0.11
N ARG A 91 -13.66 -1.02 0.80
CA ARG A 91 -13.06 -2.20 0.19
C ARG A 91 -13.88 -3.45 0.45
N THR A 92 -13.89 -4.33 -0.55
CA THR A 92 -14.54 -5.64 -0.44
C THR A 92 -13.45 -6.70 -0.38
N THR A 93 -13.55 -7.59 0.59
CA THR A 93 -12.61 -8.71 0.72
C THR A 93 -12.94 -9.78 -0.32
N PRO A 94 -12.03 -10.11 -1.25
CA PRO A 94 -12.22 -11.22 -2.19
C PRO A 94 -12.14 -12.56 -1.45
N LYS A 95 -12.78 -13.58 -1.97
CA LYS A 95 -12.81 -14.91 -1.33
C LYS A 95 -11.47 -15.64 -1.42
N ASN A 96 -10.73 -15.41 -2.52
CA ASN A 96 -9.44 -16.01 -2.79
C ASN A 96 -8.60 -15.09 -3.71
N PHE A 97 -7.33 -15.40 -3.94
CA PHE A 97 -6.46 -14.62 -4.80
C PHE A 97 -6.83 -14.69 -6.29
N TYR A 98 -7.48 -15.76 -6.73
CA TYR A 98 -8.01 -15.80 -8.09
C TYR A 98 -9.08 -14.72 -8.30
N GLU A 99 -10.02 -14.57 -7.38
CA GLU A 99 -10.98 -13.46 -7.42
C GLU A 99 -10.30 -12.09 -7.34
N LEU A 100 -9.27 -11.94 -6.51
CA LEU A 100 -8.51 -10.70 -6.41
C LEU A 100 -7.98 -10.24 -7.77
N VAL A 101 -7.41 -11.14 -8.56
CA VAL A 101 -6.73 -10.78 -9.81
C VAL A 101 -7.64 -10.82 -11.04
N THR A 102 -8.71 -11.59 -11.03
CA THR A 102 -9.57 -11.81 -12.20
C THR A 102 -10.87 -11.02 -12.19
N LEU A 103 -11.48 -10.79 -11.00
CA LEU A 103 -12.69 -9.98 -10.92
C LEU A 103 -12.39 -8.53 -11.32
N ARG A 104 -13.36 -7.91 -12.00
CA ARG A 104 -13.27 -6.47 -12.30
C ARG A 104 -13.34 -5.65 -11.02
N ASP A 105 -12.74 -4.46 -11.03
CA ASP A 105 -12.83 -3.51 -9.92
C ASP A 105 -14.29 -3.28 -9.44
N ARG A 106 -15.23 -3.16 -10.37
CA ARG A 106 -16.67 -3.01 -10.06
C ARG A 106 -17.27 -4.17 -9.26
N SER A 107 -16.66 -5.34 -9.33
CA SER A 107 -17.07 -6.56 -8.62
C SER A 107 -16.25 -6.79 -7.35
N GLY A 108 -15.46 -5.81 -6.91
CA GLY A 108 -14.65 -5.89 -5.69
C GLY A 108 -13.35 -6.69 -5.86
N GLY A 109 -12.86 -6.85 -7.09
CA GLY A 109 -11.55 -7.41 -7.40
C GLY A 109 -10.49 -6.34 -7.66
N LYS A 110 -9.29 -6.76 -8.07
CA LYS A 110 -8.16 -5.90 -8.42
C LYS A 110 -7.89 -4.81 -7.37
N ASN A 111 -7.64 -3.60 -7.80
CA ASN A 111 -7.35 -2.47 -6.90
C ASN A 111 -8.52 -2.11 -5.97
N ALA A 112 -9.78 -2.42 -6.32
CA ALA A 112 -10.92 -2.21 -5.45
C ALA A 112 -10.94 -3.11 -4.21
N ALA A 113 -10.13 -4.16 -4.18
CA ALA A 113 -9.98 -5.06 -3.04
C ALA A 113 -8.77 -4.73 -2.15
N ILE A 114 -8.05 -3.63 -2.39
CA ILE A 114 -6.77 -3.35 -1.74
C ILE A 114 -6.86 -2.08 -0.90
N SER A 115 -6.45 -2.16 0.36
CA SER A 115 -6.44 -1.04 1.32
C SER A 115 -5.07 -0.39 1.50
N TYR A 116 -4.04 -0.87 0.82
CA TYR A 116 -2.65 -0.43 1.01
C TYR A 116 -2.05 0.09 -0.28
N PHE A 117 -1.26 1.17 -0.20
CA PHE A 117 -0.34 1.52 -1.27
C PHE A 117 0.90 0.63 -1.22
N VAL A 118 1.62 0.51 -2.33
CA VAL A 118 2.94 -0.15 -2.41
C VAL A 118 3.94 0.82 -3.02
N ASN A 119 5.15 0.84 -2.49
CA ASN A 119 6.26 1.59 -3.07
C ASN A 119 6.95 0.74 -4.14
N PHE A 120 6.81 1.15 -5.40
CA PHE A 120 7.37 0.44 -6.55
C PHE A 120 8.91 0.38 -6.53
N THR A 121 9.57 1.37 -5.92
CA THR A 121 11.02 1.45 -5.82
C THR A 121 11.60 0.86 -4.53
N ALA A 122 10.76 0.20 -3.71
CA ALA A 122 11.26 -0.49 -2.52
C ALA A 122 12.13 -1.69 -2.89
N ASP A 123 13.19 -1.88 -2.09
CA ASP A 123 14.17 -2.95 -2.28
C ASP A 123 14.52 -3.58 -0.93
N GLU A 124 14.76 -4.90 -0.89
CA GLU A 124 15.10 -5.66 0.33
C GLU A 124 16.40 -5.14 0.96
N THR A 125 17.35 -4.68 0.13
CA THR A 125 18.65 -4.15 0.60
C THR A 125 18.56 -2.78 1.25
N MET A 126 17.39 -2.13 1.19
CA MET A 126 17.12 -0.79 1.74
C MET A 126 16.14 -0.85 2.92
N PRO A 127 16.54 -1.33 4.12
CA PRO A 127 15.65 -1.68 5.23
C PRO A 127 14.78 -0.52 5.74
N GLN A 128 15.25 0.73 5.57
CA GLN A 128 14.56 1.93 6.05
C GLN A 128 13.60 2.57 5.03
N VAL A 129 13.51 2.02 3.83
CA VAL A 129 12.58 2.49 2.80
C VAL A 129 11.17 2.01 3.14
N ILE A 130 10.16 2.86 2.94
CA ILE A 130 8.75 2.46 3.09
C ILE A 130 8.42 1.49 1.96
N LEU A 131 7.97 0.29 2.31
CA LEU A 131 7.53 -0.74 1.37
C LEU A 131 6.05 -0.59 1.01
N ALA A 132 5.20 -0.45 2.01
CA ALA A 132 3.76 -0.31 1.82
C ALA A 132 3.12 0.45 3.01
N GLY A 133 1.87 0.85 2.85
CA GLY A 133 1.15 1.51 3.95
C GLY A 133 -0.32 1.76 3.64
N ASP A 134 -1.05 2.29 4.60
CA ASP A 134 -2.48 2.60 4.48
C ASP A 134 -2.74 3.59 3.34
N ARG A 135 -3.69 3.28 2.48
CA ARG A 135 -4.00 4.05 1.27
C ARG A 135 -4.54 5.47 1.53
N ASN A 136 -4.91 5.81 2.74
CA ASN A 136 -5.44 7.13 3.10
C ASN A 136 -4.37 8.24 3.30
N LEU A 137 -3.12 7.98 2.91
CA LEU A 137 -2.08 9.00 2.81
C LEU A 137 -2.46 10.05 1.76
N THR A 138 -2.23 11.34 2.05
CA THR A 138 -2.67 12.48 1.22
C THR A 138 -1.72 13.67 1.32
N ASN A 139 -1.80 14.56 0.34
CA ASN A 139 -1.27 15.93 0.39
C ASN A 139 -2.11 16.84 -0.52
N SER A 140 -1.73 18.11 -0.67
CA SER A 140 -2.43 19.09 -1.53
C SER A 140 -2.50 18.70 -3.02
N GLN A 141 -1.58 17.85 -3.50
CA GLN A 141 -1.52 17.42 -4.91
C GLN A 141 -2.28 16.13 -5.18
N PHE A 142 -2.51 15.31 -4.18
CA PHE A 142 -3.30 14.09 -4.29
C PHE A 142 -4.12 13.86 -3.02
N ASN A 143 -5.39 13.56 -3.21
CA ASN A 143 -6.30 13.27 -2.12
C ASN A 143 -7.01 11.94 -2.38
N PRO A 144 -6.63 10.86 -1.69
CA PRO A 144 -7.28 9.55 -1.81
C PRO A 144 -8.68 9.52 -1.23
N GLY A 145 -9.03 10.50 -0.39
CA GLY A 145 -10.40 10.65 0.13
C GLY A 145 -11.39 11.17 -0.92
N ASN A 146 -10.91 11.73 -2.02
CA ASN A 146 -11.73 12.09 -3.17
C ASN A 146 -11.88 10.87 -4.08
N GLU A 147 -12.86 10.02 -3.79
CA GLU A 147 -13.11 8.71 -4.40
C GLU A 147 -13.40 8.72 -5.92
N THR A 148 -13.28 9.88 -6.53
CA THR A 148 -13.36 10.06 -7.98
C THR A 148 -12.04 9.80 -8.71
N ALA A 149 -10.95 9.54 -7.98
CA ALA A 149 -9.63 9.39 -8.56
C ALA A 149 -9.34 7.95 -8.98
N TYR A 150 -8.77 7.80 -10.17
CA TYR A 150 -8.18 6.56 -10.67
C TYR A 150 -6.95 6.17 -9.84
N SER A 151 -6.52 4.90 -9.93
CA SER A 151 -5.22 4.46 -9.40
C SER A 151 -4.12 5.44 -9.80
N LYS A 152 -3.29 5.83 -8.84
CA LYS A 152 -2.32 6.92 -9.02
C LYS A 152 -0.95 6.51 -8.52
N MET A 153 0.08 6.86 -9.28
CA MET A 153 1.46 6.83 -8.83
C MET A 153 1.86 8.22 -8.33
N VAL A 154 2.46 8.27 -7.16
CA VAL A 154 2.95 9.50 -6.54
C VAL A 154 4.45 9.37 -6.30
N LYS A 155 5.23 10.28 -6.88
CA LYS A 155 6.67 10.40 -6.63
C LYS A 155 6.94 11.30 -5.43
N LEU A 156 7.73 10.82 -4.51
CA LEU A 156 8.19 11.58 -3.34
C LEU A 156 9.73 11.57 -3.34
N ASP A 157 10.31 12.71 -3.71
CA ASP A 157 11.77 12.91 -3.71
C ASP A 157 12.18 13.45 -2.32
N PRO A 158 13.08 12.76 -1.58
CA PRO A 158 13.51 13.17 -0.26
C PRO A 158 14.13 14.59 -0.25
N ARG A 159 14.84 14.99 -1.30
CA ARG A 159 15.45 16.31 -1.41
C ARG A 159 14.42 17.44 -1.54
N LEU A 160 13.29 17.15 -2.22
CA LEU A 160 12.20 18.11 -2.35
C LEU A 160 11.38 18.19 -1.06
N LEU A 161 11.16 17.05 -0.40
CA LEU A 161 10.49 16.97 0.90
C LEU A 161 11.29 17.71 1.98
N ASP A 162 12.61 17.56 2.01
CA ASP A 162 13.49 18.26 2.94
C ASP A 162 13.40 19.78 2.77
N ARG A 163 13.29 20.27 1.53
CA ARG A 163 13.09 21.71 1.19
C ARG A 163 11.66 22.21 1.40
N GLY A 164 10.79 21.43 2.06
CA GLY A 164 9.42 21.81 2.40
C GLY A 164 8.36 21.51 1.33
N ARG A 165 8.70 20.94 0.16
CA ARG A 165 7.71 20.44 -0.79
C ARG A 165 7.03 19.22 -0.21
N GLY A 166 5.69 19.19 -0.20
CA GLY A 166 4.92 18.10 0.42
C GLY A 166 4.97 18.14 1.96
N ALA A 167 5.22 19.33 2.55
CA ALA A 167 5.15 19.54 4.00
C ALA A 167 3.75 19.24 4.57
N ASP A 168 2.73 19.28 3.71
CA ASP A 168 1.33 18.96 3.99
C ASP A 168 1.00 17.46 3.86
N LEU A 169 2.01 16.58 3.78
CA LEU A 169 1.79 15.16 3.78
C LEU A 169 1.07 14.73 5.06
N GLY A 170 -0.08 14.05 4.90
CA GLY A 170 -0.98 13.69 5.98
C GLY A 170 -1.76 12.42 5.69
N PHE A 171 -2.68 12.09 6.57
CA PHE A 171 -3.65 11.01 6.36
C PHE A 171 -5.06 11.59 6.45
N THR A 172 -5.97 11.10 5.62
CA THR A 172 -7.39 11.43 5.73
C THR A 172 -8.05 10.71 6.90
N SER A 173 -9.24 11.17 7.30
CA SER A 173 -10.02 10.53 8.37
C SER A 173 -10.68 9.20 7.96
N SER A 174 -10.58 8.80 6.69
CA SER A 174 -11.34 7.67 6.12
C SER A 174 -11.01 6.30 6.69
N MET A 175 -9.87 6.14 7.36
CA MET A 175 -9.45 4.86 7.96
C MET A 175 -9.12 4.98 9.45
N HIS A 176 -8.02 5.65 9.82
CA HIS A 176 -7.45 5.64 11.17
C HIS A 176 -7.43 7.03 11.83
N GLN A 177 -8.48 7.84 11.63
CA GLN A 177 -8.62 9.16 12.29
C GLN A 177 -7.40 10.09 12.05
N ASN A 178 -7.12 10.41 10.79
CA ASN A 178 -6.00 11.26 10.34
C ASN A 178 -4.61 10.70 10.66
N SER A 179 -4.48 9.40 10.78
CA SER A 179 -3.22 8.69 10.94
C SER A 179 -3.20 7.45 10.06
N GLY A 180 -2.06 6.80 9.96
CA GLY A 180 -1.90 5.58 9.17
C GLY A 180 -0.83 4.66 9.73
N ASN A 181 -0.67 3.54 9.06
CA ASN A 181 0.37 2.57 9.34
C ASN A 181 1.21 2.38 8.10
N VAL A 182 2.49 2.19 8.26
CA VAL A 182 3.43 1.85 7.18
C VAL A 182 4.27 0.64 7.58
N VAL A 183 4.66 -0.16 6.60
CA VAL A 183 5.64 -1.23 6.75
C VAL A 183 6.89 -0.82 5.97
N LEU A 184 8.05 -1.01 6.56
CA LEU A 184 9.35 -0.78 5.93
C LEU A 184 9.84 -2.05 5.24
N SER A 185 10.87 -1.94 4.39
CA SER A 185 11.46 -3.07 3.66
C SER A 185 12.02 -4.15 4.60
N ASP A 186 12.44 -3.80 5.82
CA ASP A 186 12.85 -4.78 6.85
C ASP A 186 11.67 -5.54 7.48
N GLY A 187 10.42 -5.24 7.07
CA GLY A 187 9.20 -5.83 7.59
C GLY A 187 8.74 -5.24 8.93
N SER A 188 9.37 -4.20 9.46
CA SER A 188 8.90 -3.49 10.66
C SER A 188 7.68 -2.62 10.32
N VAL A 189 6.69 -2.56 11.22
CA VAL A 189 5.48 -1.77 11.04
C VAL A 189 5.44 -0.64 12.05
N GLN A 190 5.12 0.55 11.56
CA GLN A 190 5.03 1.75 12.36
C GLN A 190 3.63 2.39 12.21
N GLN A 191 3.09 2.86 13.34
CA GLN A 191 1.94 3.76 13.34
C GLN A 191 2.45 5.19 13.22
N VAL A 192 2.03 5.91 12.18
CA VAL A 192 2.65 7.18 11.80
C VAL A 192 1.63 8.29 11.53
N SER A 193 2.06 9.53 11.76
CA SER A 193 1.45 10.73 11.18
C SER A 193 2.06 11.03 9.81
N GLY A 194 1.47 11.95 9.05
CA GLY A 194 2.05 12.38 7.78
C GLY A 194 3.45 13.00 7.92
N GLN A 195 3.70 13.74 9.01
CA GLN A 195 5.01 14.28 9.32
C GLN A 195 6.06 13.15 9.48
N ARG A 196 5.71 12.08 10.19
CA ARG A 196 6.61 10.92 10.38
C ARG A 196 6.88 10.19 9.07
N VAL A 197 5.89 10.09 8.17
CA VAL A 197 6.11 9.53 6.81
C VAL A 197 7.12 10.39 6.05
N ARG A 198 6.96 11.72 6.09
CA ARG A 198 7.91 12.65 5.47
C ARG A 198 9.32 12.48 6.02
N GLU A 199 9.48 12.47 7.35
CA GLU A 199 10.76 12.26 8.03
C GLU A 199 11.39 10.91 7.61
N GLN A 200 10.60 9.85 7.53
CA GLN A 200 11.07 8.51 7.11
C GLN A 200 11.61 8.54 5.68
N ILE A 201 10.91 9.19 4.75
CA ILE A 201 11.34 9.31 3.34
C ILE A 201 12.63 10.15 3.25
N VAL A 202 12.69 11.29 3.93
CA VAL A 202 13.90 12.14 3.95
C VAL A 202 15.09 11.39 4.52
N ASN A 203 14.92 10.70 5.65
CA ASN A 203 15.98 9.94 6.30
C ASN A 203 16.46 8.74 5.49
N SER A 204 15.60 8.11 4.71
CA SER A 204 15.99 7.02 3.82
C SER A 204 16.88 7.48 2.67
N GLY A 205 16.82 8.78 2.29
CA GLY A 205 17.55 9.34 1.15
C GLY A 205 17.10 8.82 -0.22
N GLN A 206 16.05 7.99 -0.27
CA GLN A 206 15.59 7.31 -1.48
C GLN A 206 14.30 7.92 -2.04
N GLU A 207 14.20 8.01 -3.37
CA GLU A 207 12.94 8.35 -4.06
C GLU A 207 11.93 7.24 -3.83
N HIS A 208 10.69 7.62 -3.51
CA HIS A 208 9.58 6.69 -3.38
C HIS A 208 8.60 6.88 -4.54
N GLN A 209 8.22 5.79 -5.18
CA GLN A 209 7.14 5.75 -6.17
C GLN A 209 5.96 4.97 -5.56
N LEU A 210 5.06 5.68 -4.91
CA LEU A 210 3.93 5.09 -4.22
C LEU A 210 2.79 4.82 -5.21
N LEU A 211 2.42 3.56 -5.37
CA LEU A 211 1.28 3.11 -6.18
C LEU A 211 0.04 3.03 -5.30
N PHE A 212 -0.96 3.86 -5.58
CA PHE A 212 -2.20 3.91 -4.82
C PHE A 212 -3.33 3.16 -5.52
N PRO A 213 -4.07 2.27 -4.81
CA PRO A 213 -5.15 1.47 -5.37
C PRO A 213 -6.47 2.24 -5.39
N TYR A 214 -6.54 3.37 -6.10
CA TYR A 214 -7.79 4.10 -6.18
C TYR A 214 -8.75 3.46 -7.17
N TYR A 215 -9.99 3.36 -6.76
CA TYR A 215 -11.08 2.87 -7.56
C TYR A 215 -12.30 3.78 -7.40
N ARG A 216 -12.85 4.20 -8.52
CA ARG A 216 -14.13 4.90 -8.56
C ARG A 216 -15.26 3.89 -8.42
N ARG A 217 -15.95 3.89 -7.29
CA ARG A 217 -17.27 3.27 -7.22
C ARG A 217 -18.20 4.16 -8.03
N ASN A 218 -18.67 3.68 -9.19
CA ASN A 218 -19.77 4.37 -9.87
C ASN A 218 -20.95 4.37 -8.91
N MET A 219 -21.26 5.53 -8.36
CA MET A 219 -22.57 5.76 -7.80
C MET A 219 -23.53 5.77 -8.98
N ASN A 220 -24.38 4.75 -9.12
CA ASN A 220 -25.59 4.79 -9.92
C ASN A 220 -26.58 5.68 -9.21
#